data_e51ba047e6d3f16663ca64f2911f7092
#
_entry.id   e51ba047e6d3f16663ca64f2911f7092
#
_cell.length_a   1.000
_cell.length_b   1.000
_cell.length_c   1.000
_cell.angle_alpha   90.00
_cell.angle_beta   90.00
_cell.angle_gamma   90.00
#
_symmetry.space_group_name_H-M   'P 1'
#
loop_
_entity.id
_entity.type
_entity.pdbx_description
1 polymer ?
#
loop_
_entity_poly.entity_id
_entity_poly.type
_entity_poly.pdbx_seq_one_letter_code
_entity_poly.pdbx_strand_id
1 'polypeptide(L)'
;MVLLATSSVLGAVNFIATIVQLRARGMTWMRLPFFVWAQFVTAFLLLLAFPPMEAGTIMQLMDRVAHTSFFLPSGLIVNGAPMVVAGGGSPLLWQHLFWFLIHPEVYVLILPAMGIVAEIVANNSRKPLFGYKSLVFSALTIGFLSFIVWAHHMYLTGMGRTVSSFFQTTTTLISIPSVIILSCLFISLWGASIRFTVPMLFACGFMPMFGIGGLTGIPLAFAPVDLYLHDTYYVIAHFHYIVAPGTIFALFAATYYWFPKATGRMMNEFWGKVPFWSTLPLINVIFLPMFLQGMSGMHRRWYDGGHGWEQDVATQ
;
A
#
# COMPACT_ATOMS: atom_id res chain seq x y z
N MET A 1 13.26 -12.39 8.29
CA MET A 1 11.96 -11.78 8.66
C MET A 1 11.94 -11.30 10.12
N VAL A 2 12.27 -12.13 11.12
CA VAL A 2 12.26 -11.72 12.56
C VAL A 2 13.08 -10.46 12.81
N LEU A 3 14.36 -10.43 12.42
CA LEU A 3 15.22 -9.25 12.58
C LEU A 3 14.66 -7.99 11.85
N LEU A 4 14.04 -8.18 10.70
CA LEU A 4 13.39 -7.09 9.95
C LEU A 4 12.20 -6.52 10.74
N ALA A 5 11.34 -7.39 11.26
CA ALA A 5 10.18 -6.99 12.05
C ALA A 5 10.60 -6.23 13.32
N THR A 6 11.54 -6.79 14.09
CA THR A 6 12.09 -6.13 15.28
C THR A 6 12.68 -4.75 14.95
N SER A 7 13.47 -4.64 13.87
CA SER A 7 14.03 -3.36 13.42
C SER A 7 12.94 -2.33 13.07
N SER A 8 11.89 -2.76 12.39
CA SER A 8 10.77 -1.89 12.00
C SER A 8 9.99 -1.39 13.22
N VAL A 9 9.76 -2.25 14.20
CA VAL A 9 9.13 -1.87 15.49
C VAL A 9 9.97 -0.83 16.23
N LEU A 10 11.28 -1.05 16.35
CA LEU A 10 12.19 -0.10 17.00
C LEU A 10 12.23 1.24 16.27
N GLY A 11 12.25 1.24 14.93
CA GLY A 11 12.14 2.43 14.10
C GLY A 11 10.83 3.19 14.34
N ALA A 12 9.71 2.46 14.42
CA ALA A 12 8.40 3.04 14.69
C ALA A 12 8.35 3.74 16.06
N VAL A 13 8.88 3.10 17.11
CA VAL A 13 9.00 3.71 18.46
C VAL A 13 9.82 4.99 18.40
N ASN A 14 10.93 4.98 17.66
CA ASN A 14 11.79 6.16 17.49
C ASN A 14 11.03 7.31 16.81
N PHE A 15 10.30 7.04 15.72
CA PHE A 15 9.49 8.08 15.05
C PHE A 15 8.40 8.64 15.97
N ILE A 16 7.67 7.79 16.71
CA ILE A 16 6.63 8.22 17.64
C ILE A 16 7.24 9.11 18.73
N ALA A 17 8.32 8.65 19.37
CA ALA A 17 8.99 9.40 20.43
C ALA A 17 9.51 10.77 19.91
N THR A 18 10.12 10.79 18.74
CA THR A 18 10.63 12.02 18.10
C THR A 18 9.50 13.01 17.84
N ILE A 19 8.40 12.58 17.22
CA ILE A 19 7.28 13.45 16.88
C ILE A 19 6.56 13.95 18.14
N VAL A 20 6.44 13.12 19.19
CA VAL A 20 5.77 13.51 20.43
C VAL A 20 6.62 14.46 21.27
N GLN A 21 7.92 14.18 21.42
CA GLN A 21 8.78 14.86 22.41
C GLN A 21 9.61 15.99 21.82
N LEU A 22 10.02 15.91 20.55
CA LEU A 22 10.99 16.84 19.96
C LEU A 22 10.36 17.91 19.05
N ARG A 23 9.08 18.20 19.21
CA ARG A 23 8.45 19.33 18.51
C ARG A 23 9.07 20.66 18.96
N ALA A 24 9.30 21.55 18.00
CA ALA A 24 9.73 22.91 18.29
C ALA A 24 8.72 23.64 19.20
N ARG A 25 9.20 24.59 20.00
CA ARG A 25 8.33 25.42 20.87
C ARG A 25 7.25 26.14 20.04
N GLY A 26 6.00 26.06 20.48
CA GLY A 26 4.85 26.63 19.78
C GLY A 26 4.29 25.79 18.62
N MET A 27 4.92 24.67 18.27
CA MET A 27 4.43 23.73 17.27
C MET A 27 3.40 22.78 17.91
N THR A 28 2.14 23.19 17.89
CA THR A 28 1.02 22.35 18.32
C THR A 28 0.71 21.29 17.27
N TRP A 29 -0.07 20.27 17.65
CA TRP A 29 -0.44 19.18 16.74
C TRP A 29 -1.01 19.67 15.40
N MET A 30 -1.94 20.61 15.42
CA MET A 30 -2.57 21.15 14.21
C MET A 30 -1.69 22.14 13.43
N ARG A 31 -0.44 22.36 13.84
CA ARG A 31 0.58 23.12 13.11
C ARG A 31 1.67 22.25 12.53
N LEU A 32 1.62 20.92 12.75
CA LEU A 32 2.52 19.99 12.11
C LEU A 32 2.30 19.96 10.59
N PRO A 33 3.36 19.87 9.77
CA PRO A 33 3.21 19.56 8.35
C PRO A 33 2.42 18.25 8.15
N PHE A 34 1.62 18.16 7.08
CA PHE A 34 0.82 16.96 6.84
C PHE A 34 1.70 15.72 6.66
N PHE A 35 2.89 15.86 6.06
CA PHE A 35 3.87 14.78 5.98
C PHE A 35 4.23 14.21 7.36
N VAL A 36 4.38 15.05 8.39
CA VAL A 36 4.70 14.58 9.74
C VAL A 36 3.51 13.82 10.36
N TRP A 37 2.27 14.23 10.09
CA TRP A 37 1.09 13.45 10.45
C TRP A 37 1.04 12.09 9.75
N ALA A 38 1.33 12.06 8.45
CA ALA A 38 1.39 10.82 7.69
C ALA A 38 2.44 9.86 8.29
N GLN A 39 3.64 10.35 8.61
CA GLN A 39 4.68 9.57 9.28
C GLN A 39 4.28 9.10 10.67
N PHE A 40 3.56 9.93 11.43
CA PHE A 40 3.09 9.59 12.77
C PHE A 40 2.09 8.43 12.73
N VAL A 41 1.10 8.49 11.84
CA VAL A 41 0.14 7.39 11.62
C VAL A 41 0.86 6.13 11.14
N THR A 42 1.77 6.26 10.18
CA THR A 42 2.59 5.15 9.66
C THR A 42 3.37 4.45 10.76
N ALA A 43 3.95 5.21 11.69
CA ALA A 43 4.68 4.64 12.81
C ALA A 43 3.78 3.79 13.73
N PHE A 44 2.53 4.19 13.97
CA PHE A 44 1.57 3.36 14.71
C PHE A 44 1.16 2.11 13.91
N LEU A 45 1.00 2.21 12.59
CA LEU A 45 0.75 1.04 11.75
C LEU A 45 1.86 0.00 11.89
N LEU A 46 3.12 0.42 11.79
CA LEU A 46 4.28 -0.45 11.94
C LEU A 46 4.33 -1.07 13.35
N LEU A 47 4.16 -0.25 14.39
CA LEU A 47 4.22 -0.70 15.78
C LEU A 47 3.20 -1.80 16.10
N LEU A 48 1.99 -1.70 15.55
CA LEU A 48 0.89 -2.62 15.87
C LEU A 48 0.79 -3.81 14.93
N ALA A 49 1.20 -3.66 13.65
CA ALA A 49 1.06 -4.71 12.66
C ALA A 49 2.24 -5.72 12.64
N PHE A 50 3.44 -5.29 12.96
CA PHE A 50 4.62 -6.16 12.93
C PHE A 50 4.63 -7.26 13.98
N PRO A 51 4.22 -7.07 15.25
CA PRO A 51 4.28 -8.14 16.26
C PRO A 51 3.50 -9.42 15.88
N PRO A 52 2.28 -9.38 15.35
CA PRO A 52 1.60 -10.58 14.87
C PRO A 52 2.35 -11.29 13.73
N MET A 53 2.95 -10.55 12.81
CA MET A 53 3.76 -11.13 11.74
C MET A 53 5.07 -11.71 12.25
N GLU A 54 5.70 -11.07 13.24
CA GLU A 54 6.88 -11.60 13.90
C GLU A 54 6.58 -12.95 14.57
N ALA A 55 5.47 -13.04 15.29
CA ALA A 55 4.98 -14.30 15.85
C ALA A 55 4.78 -15.37 14.75
N GLY A 56 4.14 -15.01 13.63
CA GLY A 56 3.94 -15.90 12.49
C GLY A 56 5.25 -16.39 11.88
N THR A 57 6.25 -15.52 11.75
CA THR A 57 7.56 -15.91 11.19
C THR A 57 8.37 -16.78 12.15
N ILE A 58 8.24 -16.57 13.48
CA ILE A 58 8.83 -17.45 14.48
C ILE A 58 8.20 -18.85 14.42
N MET A 59 6.85 -18.93 14.37
CA MET A 59 6.16 -20.21 14.21
C MET A 59 6.58 -20.92 12.91
N GLN A 60 6.72 -20.20 11.79
CA GLN A 60 7.20 -20.77 10.55
C GLN A 60 8.66 -21.28 10.64
N LEU A 61 9.51 -20.56 11.38
CA LEU A 61 10.86 -21.02 11.66
C LEU A 61 10.86 -22.30 12.48
N MET A 62 10.01 -22.39 13.50
CA MET A 62 9.84 -23.60 14.32
C MET A 62 9.34 -24.79 13.50
N ASP A 63 8.39 -24.57 12.58
CA ASP A 63 7.93 -25.62 11.65
C ASP A 63 9.08 -26.19 10.79
N ARG A 64 10.04 -25.34 10.41
CA ARG A 64 11.20 -25.74 9.59
C ARG A 64 12.34 -26.37 10.38
N VAL A 65 12.61 -25.89 11.60
CA VAL A 65 13.83 -26.26 12.36
C VAL A 65 13.50 -27.26 13.47
N ALA A 66 12.37 -27.09 14.14
CA ALA A 66 11.94 -27.92 15.26
C ALA A 66 10.85 -28.95 14.87
N HIS A 67 10.51 -29.03 13.57
CA HIS A 67 9.50 -29.97 13.04
C HIS A 67 8.14 -29.86 13.72
N THR A 68 7.77 -28.65 14.15
CA THR A 68 6.41 -28.34 14.60
C THR A 68 5.47 -28.28 13.39
N SER A 69 4.18 -28.14 13.61
CA SER A 69 3.18 -28.05 12.54
C SER A 69 2.14 -26.96 12.80
N PHE A 70 2.57 -25.74 13.09
CA PHE A 70 1.64 -24.61 13.28
C PHE A 70 0.81 -24.32 12.04
N PHE A 71 1.39 -24.47 10.86
CA PHE A 71 0.75 -24.14 9.59
C PHE A 71 0.51 -25.34 8.67
N LEU A 72 1.05 -26.51 9.00
CA LEU A 72 0.94 -27.72 8.19
C LEU A 72 -0.24 -28.58 8.70
N PRO A 73 -1.28 -28.78 7.88
CA PRO A 73 -2.42 -29.61 8.25
C PRO A 73 -2.05 -31.10 8.28
N SER A 74 -2.71 -31.87 9.12
CA SER A 74 -2.63 -33.32 9.09
C SER A 74 -3.14 -33.87 7.75
N GLY A 75 -2.53 -34.96 7.27
CA GLY A 75 -2.92 -35.60 5.99
C GLY A 75 -2.43 -34.85 4.74
N LEU A 76 -1.46 -33.95 4.87
CA LEU A 76 -0.87 -33.25 3.73
C LEU A 76 -0.15 -34.24 2.82
N ILE A 77 -0.45 -34.21 1.52
CA ILE A 77 0.21 -34.99 0.48
C ILE A 77 1.13 -34.07 -0.33
N VAL A 78 2.41 -34.39 -0.40
CA VAL A 78 3.41 -33.63 -1.17
C VAL A 78 4.05 -34.57 -2.19
N ASN A 79 4.03 -34.21 -3.45
CA ASN A 79 4.54 -35.01 -4.56
C ASN A 79 4.00 -36.46 -4.58
N GLY A 80 2.71 -36.64 -4.25
CA GLY A 80 2.04 -37.92 -4.23
C GLY A 80 2.32 -38.80 -3.00
N ALA A 81 3.12 -38.32 -2.03
CA ALA A 81 3.42 -39.03 -0.80
C ALA A 81 2.84 -38.32 0.43
N PRO A 82 2.28 -39.05 1.42
CA PRO A 82 1.85 -38.45 2.67
C PRO A 82 3.06 -37.84 3.42
N MET A 83 2.91 -36.58 3.84
CA MET A 83 3.91 -35.93 4.68
C MET A 83 3.63 -36.24 6.15
N VAL A 84 4.66 -36.68 6.87
CA VAL A 84 4.57 -36.86 8.33
C VAL A 84 4.64 -35.49 9.00
N VAL A 85 3.53 -35.07 9.63
CA VAL A 85 3.45 -33.82 10.40
C VAL A 85 3.11 -34.12 11.84
N ALA A 86 3.66 -33.33 12.78
CA ALA A 86 3.52 -33.59 14.20
C ALA A 86 2.13 -33.29 14.77
N GLY A 87 1.29 -32.58 14.03
CA GLY A 87 -0.05 -32.19 14.49
C GLY A 87 -0.94 -31.61 13.39
N GLY A 88 -2.12 -31.11 13.75
CA GLY A 88 -3.10 -30.52 12.85
C GLY A 88 -2.96 -29.00 12.80
N GLY A 89 -1.97 -28.47 12.11
CA GLY A 89 -1.79 -27.03 11.90
C GLY A 89 -2.81 -26.46 10.90
N SER A 90 -2.84 -25.14 10.79
CA SER A 90 -3.78 -24.43 9.92
C SER A 90 -3.09 -23.40 9.02
N PRO A 91 -3.14 -23.58 7.68
CA PRO A 91 -2.73 -22.55 6.73
C PRO A 91 -3.52 -21.25 6.88
N LEU A 92 -4.76 -21.33 7.38
CA LEU A 92 -5.60 -20.17 7.65
C LEU A 92 -5.02 -19.29 8.74
N LEU A 93 -4.39 -19.86 9.79
CA LEU A 93 -3.69 -19.10 10.82
C LEU A 93 -2.55 -18.26 10.22
N TRP A 94 -1.77 -18.86 9.30
CA TRP A 94 -0.74 -18.12 8.57
C TRP A 94 -1.33 -16.93 7.80
N GLN A 95 -2.43 -17.14 7.08
CA GLN A 95 -3.05 -16.08 6.29
C GLN A 95 -3.54 -14.92 7.17
N HIS A 96 -4.12 -15.18 8.34
CA HIS A 96 -4.52 -14.13 9.27
C HIS A 96 -3.33 -13.32 9.78
N LEU A 97 -2.26 -13.98 10.23
CA LEU A 97 -1.05 -13.30 10.71
C LEU A 97 -0.36 -12.50 9.61
N PHE A 98 -0.32 -13.06 8.40
CA PHE A 98 0.28 -12.43 7.23
C PHE A 98 -0.49 -11.19 6.78
N TRP A 99 -1.80 -11.32 6.56
CA TRP A 99 -2.63 -10.22 6.06
C TRP A 99 -2.87 -9.13 7.08
N PHE A 100 -2.81 -9.46 8.38
CA PHE A 100 -2.89 -8.47 9.45
C PHE A 100 -1.70 -7.49 9.43
N LEU A 101 -0.54 -7.88 8.89
CA LEU A 101 0.54 -6.95 8.55
C LEU A 101 0.38 -6.37 7.15
N ILE A 102 0.24 -7.23 6.13
CA ILE A 102 0.42 -6.81 4.72
C ILE A 102 -0.64 -5.80 4.28
N HIS A 103 -1.86 -5.85 4.84
CA HIS A 103 -2.82 -4.80 4.53
C HIS A 103 -2.45 -3.46 5.16
N PRO A 104 -2.17 -3.31 6.47
CA PRO A 104 -1.59 -2.08 6.99
C PRO A 104 -0.31 -1.64 6.29
N GLU A 105 0.52 -2.56 5.80
CA GLU A 105 1.76 -2.24 5.09
C GLU A 105 1.52 -1.47 3.79
N VAL A 106 0.45 -1.73 3.04
CA VAL A 106 0.12 -0.92 1.86
C VAL A 106 -0.18 0.53 2.24
N TYR A 107 -0.76 0.76 3.42
CA TYR A 107 -0.94 2.13 3.94
C TYR A 107 0.34 2.72 4.52
N VAL A 108 1.25 1.92 5.06
CA VAL A 108 2.62 2.33 5.44
C VAL A 108 3.37 2.88 4.23
N LEU A 109 3.15 2.33 3.05
CA LEU A 109 3.76 2.81 1.81
C LEU A 109 3.11 4.09 1.29
N ILE A 110 1.78 4.15 1.27
CA ILE A 110 1.08 5.23 0.58
C ILE A 110 0.85 6.48 1.43
N LEU A 111 0.66 6.38 2.75
CA LEU A 111 0.44 7.55 3.60
C LEU A 111 1.63 8.53 3.58
N PRO A 112 2.89 8.10 3.75
CA PRO A 112 4.04 8.98 3.58
C PRO A 112 4.11 9.61 2.19
N ALA A 113 3.78 8.85 1.14
CA ALA A 113 3.74 9.34 -0.23
C ALA A 113 2.70 10.46 -0.39
N MET A 114 1.49 10.29 0.15
CA MET A 114 0.47 11.35 0.19
C MET A 114 0.98 12.59 0.95
N GLY A 115 1.69 12.39 2.05
CA GLY A 115 2.31 13.45 2.83
C GLY A 115 3.35 14.26 2.03
N ILE A 116 4.26 13.56 1.33
CA ILE A 116 5.25 14.17 0.43
C ILE A 116 4.56 15.00 -0.65
N VAL A 117 3.60 14.39 -1.34
CA VAL A 117 2.86 15.05 -2.43
C VAL A 117 2.14 16.29 -1.92
N ALA A 118 1.52 16.24 -0.75
CA ALA A 118 0.84 17.39 -0.15
C ALA A 118 1.80 18.55 0.12
N GLU A 119 2.97 18.30 0.70
CA GLU A 119 3.98 19.36 0.95
C GLU A 119 4.47 20.00 -0.37
N ILE A 120 4.71 19.18 -1.38
CA ILE A 120 5.15 19.66 -2.69
C ILE A 120 4.04 20.46 -3.38
N VAL A 121 2.80 19.98 -3.34
CA VAL A 121 1.64 20.69 -3.88
C VAL A 121 1.48 22.05 -3.20
N ALA A 122 1.51 22.12 -1.87
CA ALA A 122 1.40 23.38 -1.15
C ALA A 122 2.49 24.40 -1.58
N ASN A 123 3.74 23.96 -1.60
CA ASN A 123 4.87 24.83 -1.93
C ASN A 123 4.85 25.28 -3.40
N ASN A 124 4.60 24.37 -4.34
CA ASN A 124 4.65 24.67 -5.77
C ASN A 124 3.36 25.29 -6.33
N SER A 125 2.23 25.16 -5.65
CA SER A 125 0.99 25.89 -5.95
C SER A 125 0.97 27.31 -5.37
N ARG A 126 1.92 27.62 -4.46
CA ARG A 126 2.06 28.89 -3.75
C ARG A 126 0.81 29.29 -2.94
N LYS A 127 0.12 28.32 -2.40
CA LYS A 127 -1.05 28.52 -1.54
C LYS A 127 -1.15 27.41 -0.49
N PRO A 128 -1.86 27.66 0.62
CA PRO A 128 -2.09 26.64 1.63
C PRO A 128 -2.83 25.44 1.06
N LEU A 129 -2.59 24.25 1.63
CA LEU A 129 -3.37 23.06 1.34
C LEU A 129 -4.85 23.28 1.65
N PHE A 130 -5.69 22.93 0.70
CA PHE A 130 -7.13 22.89 0.94
C PHE A 130 -7.46 21.74 1.90
N GLY A 131 -8.31 22.03 2.88
CA GLY A 131 -8.83 20.98 3.77
C GLY A 131 -7.79 20.32 4.68
N TYR A 132 -6.78 21.07 5.17
CA TYR A 132 -5.71 20.51 6.03
C TYR A 132 -6.24 19.62 7.17
N LYS A 133 -7.31 20.06 7.88
CA LYS A 133 -7.89 19.25 8.95
C LYS A 133 -8.51 17.96 8.40
N SER A 134 -9.18 18.04 7.25
CA SER A 134 -9.74 16.85 6.58
C SER A 134 -8.66 15.87 6.18
N LEU A 135 -7.51 16.36 5.69
CA LEU A 135 -6.33 15.53 5.41
C LEU A 135 -5.86 14.77 6.66
N VAL A 136 -5.69 15.49 7.78
CA VAL A 136 -5.23 14.90 9.04
C VAL A 136 -6.20 13.85 9.56
N PHE A 137 -7.50 14.17 9.64
CA PHE A 137 -8.50 13.22 10.13
C PHE A 137 -8.68 12.04 9.18
N SER A 138 -8.58 12.24 7.88
CA SER A 138 -8.60 11.14 6.91
C SER A 138 -7.41 10.19 7.08
N ALA A 139 -6.21 10.72 7.29
CA ALA A 139 -5.03 9.89 7.56
C ALA A 139 -5.19 9.06 8.85
N LEU A 140 -5.70 9.68 9.93
CA LEU A 140 -5.99 8.97 11.18
C LEU A 140 -7.06 7.89 10.99
N THR A 141 -8.12 8.17 10.22
CA THR A 141 -9.19 7.22 9.92
C THR A 141 -8.67 6.04 9.09
N ILE A 142 -7.83 6.29 8.08
CA ILE A 142 -7.15 5.22 7.33
C ILE A 142 -6.32 4.36 8.26
N GLY A 143 -5.52 4.98 9.14
CA GLY A 143 -4.70 4.25 10.11
C GLY A 143 -5.53 3.32 10.99
N PHE A 144 -6.65 3.79 11.51
CA PHE A 144 -7.56 2.97 12.32
C PHE A 144 -8.24 1.86 11.50
N LEU A 145 -8.86 2.20 10.37
CA LEU A 145 -9.61 1.25 9.54
C LEU A 145 -8.71 0.15 8.97
N SER A 146 -7.43 0.44 8.70
CA SER A 146 -6.50 -0.54 8.14
C SER A 146 -6.36 -1.83 8.97
N PHE A 147 -6.63 -1.76 10.28
CA PHE A 147 -6.60 -2.92 11.18
C PHE A 147 -7.90 -3.74 11.19
N ILE A 148 -8.95 -3.33 10.51
CA ILE A 148 -10.23 -4.03 10.48
C ILE A 148 -10.70 -4.38 9.07
N VAL A 149 -9.77 -4.42 8.10
CA VAL A 149 -10.07 -4.73 6.69
C VAL A 149 -9.22 -5.87 6.11
N TRP A 150 -8.22 -6.39 6.82
CA TRP A 150 -7.21 -7.31 6.28
C TRP A 150 -7.78 -8.56 5.62
N ALA A 151 -8.91 -9.09 6.09
CA ALA A 151 -9.41 -10.37 5.59
C ALA A 151 -10.21 -10.27 4.28
N HIS A 152 -10.29 -9.09 3.64
CA HIS A 152 -10.73 -9.01 2.25
C HIS A 152 -9.75 -9.74 1.29
N HIS A 153 -8.51 -9.95 1.70
CA HIS A 153 -7.56 -10.82 0.98
C HIS A 153 -7.87 -12.31 1.15
N MET A 154 -8.90 -12.67 1.90
CA MET A 154 -9.19 -14.05 2.32
C MET A 154 -10.63 -14.47 2.01
N TYR A 155 -11.35 -13.77 1.10
CA TYR A 155 -12.74 -14.10 0.79
C TYR A 155 -12.95 -15.55 0.32
N LEU A 156 -11.93 -16.14 -0.35
CA LEU A 156 -11.99 -17.50 -0.86
C LEU A 156 -11.60 -18.58 0.17
N THR A 157 -11.32 -18.21 1.43
CA THR A 157 -10.93 -19.17 2.48
C THR A 157 -12.11 -19.85 3.18
N GLY A 158 -13.34 -19.54 2.78
CA GLY A 158 -14.52 -20.12 3.41
C GLY A 158 -14.94 -19.45 4.72
N MET A 159 -14.65 -18.16 4.91
CA MET A 159 -14.94 -17.39 6.14
C MET A 159 -16.45 -17.23 6.46
N GLY A 160 -17.34 -17.68 5.60
CA GLY A 160 -18.78 -17.55 5.78
C GLY A 160 -19.33 -16.16 5.48
N ARG A 161 -20.65 -16.07 5.34
CA ARG A 161 -21.32 -14.84 4.87
C ARG A 161 -21.17 -13.66 5.83
N THR A 162 -21.34 -13.88 7.12
CA THR A 162 -21.33 -12.79 8.13
C THR A 162 -19.97 -12.12 8.20
N VAL A 163 -18.89 -12.89 8.29
CA VAL A 163 -17.52 -12.36 8.35
C VAL A 163 -17.15 -11.69 7.03
N SER A 164 -17.50 -12.30 5.89
CA SER A 164 -17.30 -11.71 4.57
C SER A 164 -18.01 -10.36 4.42
N SER A 165 -19.27 -10.24 4.87
CA SER A 165 -20.01 -8.98 4.83
C SER A 165 -19.40 -7.92 5.72
N PHE A 166 -18.87 -8.28 6.89
CA PHE A 166 -18.16 -7.35 7.76
C PHE A 166 -16.93 -6.76 7.06
N PHE A 167 -16.05 -7.61 6.52
CA PHE A 167 -14.84 -7.15 5.84
C PHE A 167 -15.14 -6.40 4.54
N GLN A 168 -16.19 -6.76 3.81
CA GLN A 168 -16.66 -6.01 2.65
C GLN A 168 -17.10 -4.59 3.04
N THR A 169 -17.85 -4.45 4.11
CA THR A 169 -18.33 -3.15 4.60
C THR A 169 -17.17 -2.27 5.06
N THR A 170 -16.28 -2.79 5.91
CA THR A 170 -15.14 -2.03 6.41
C THR A 170 -14.16 -1.63 5.28
N THR A 171 -13.96 -2.51 4.31
CA THR A 171 -13.12 -2.25 3.13
C THR A 171 -13.73 -1.15 2.23
N THR A 172 -15.03 -1.14 2.07
CA THR A 172 -15.71 -0.07 1.33
C THR A 172 -15.59 1.27 2.07
N LEU A 173 -15.71 1.26 3.40
CA LEU A 173 -15.60 2.47 4.22
C LEU A 173 -14.20 3.11 4.15
N ILE A 174 -13.12 2.34 4.06
CA ILE A 174 -11.76 2.91 4.00
C ILE A 174 -11.47 3.67 2.69
N SER A 175 -12.27 3.48 1.65
CA SER A 175 -12.17 4.26 0.42
C SER A 175 -12.54 5.73 0.62
N ILE A 176 -13.46 6.03 1.55
CA ILE A 176 -13.96 7.39 1.81
C ILE A 176 -12.83 8.35 2.22
N PRO A 177 -12.05 8.09 3.28
CA PRO A 177 -10.93 8.98 3.64
C PRO A 177 -9.86 9.06 2.55
N SER A 178 -9.64 8.02 1.75
CA SER A 178 -8.71 8.06 0.62
C SER A 178 -9.18 9.03 -0.47
N VAL A 179 -10.46 9.01 -0.81
CA VAL A 179 -11.08 9.96 -1.75
C VAL A 179 -11.02 11.38 -1.21
N ILE A 180 -11.24 11.61 0.09
CA ILE A 180 -11.14 12.94 0.71
C ILE A 180 -9.70 13.47 0.56
N ILE A 181 -8.66 12.68 0.84
CA ILE A 181 -7.28 13.12 0.68
C ILE A 181 -7.02 13.50 -0.78
N LEU A 182 -7.36 12.63 -1.72
CA LEU A 182 -7.15 12.87 -3.15
C LEU A 182 -7.89 14.13 -3.63
N SER A 183 -9.15 14.31 -3.22
CA SER A 183 -9.95 15.49 -3.54
C SER A 183 -9.32 16.77 -2.98
N CYS A 184 -8.84 16.75 -1.73
CA CYS A 184 -8.13 17.90 -1.15
C CYS A 184 -6.87 18.28 -1.92
N LEU A 185 -6.11 17.29 -2.41
CA LEU A 185 -4.93 17.54 -3.24
C LEU A 185 -5.32 18.19 -4.58
N PHE A 186 -6.34 17.67 -5.28
CA PHE A 186 -6.80 18.27 -6.54
C PHE A 186 -7.34 19.69 -6.33
N ILE A 187 -8.16 19.91 -5.30
CA ILE A 187 -8.72 21.25 -5.00
C ILE A 187 -7.58 22.22 -4.61
N SER A 188 -6.50 21.73 -4.02
CA SER A 188 -5.31 22.56 -3.72
C SER A 188 -4.65 23.12 -4.98
N LEU A 189 -4.83 22.50 -6.15
CA LEU A 189 -4.34 23.01 -7.44
C LEU A 189 -5.28 24.04 -8.06
N TRP A 190 -6.56 24.07 -7.68
CA TRP A 190 -7.56 24.96 -8.28
C TRP A 190 -7.23 26.41 -8.00
N GLY A 191 -7.11 27.23 -9.06
CA GLY A 191 -6.75 28.65 -8.96
C GLY A 191 -5.34 28.91 -8.43
N ALA A 192 -4.45 27.94 -8.50
CA ALA A 192 -3.07 28.05 -8.03
C ALA A 192 -2.14 28.60 -9.10
N SER A 193 -1.06 29.29 -8.66
CA SER A 193 0.06 29.69 -9.51
C SER A 193 1.13 28.61 -9.52
N ILE A 194 0.91 27.57 -10.31
CA ILE A 194 1.70 26.33 -10.26
C ILE A 194 3.07 26.51 -10.92
N ARG A 195 4.12 26.07 -10.21
CA ARG A 195 5.46 25.89 -10.76
C ARG A 195 5.67 24.42 -11.12
N PHE A 196 5.75 24.11 -12.40
CA PHE A 196 6.01 22.75 -12.89
C PHE A 196 7.51 22.37 -12.83
N THR A 197 8.05 22.35 -11.61
CA THR A 197 9.35 21.78 -11.30
C THR A 197 9.30 20.26 -11.35
N VAL A 198 10.45 19.59 -11.38
CA VAL A 198 10.51 18.10 -11.35
C VAL A 198 9.69 17.52 -10.18
N PRO A 199 9.84 17.98 -8.91
CA PRO A 199 8.99 17.49 -7.82
C PRO A 199 7.50 17.63 -8.10
N MET A 200 7.09 18.77 -8.66
CA MET A 200 5.68 19.04 -8.93
C MET A 200 5.11 18.18 -10.06
N LEU A 201 5.92 17.86 -11.07
CA LEU A 201 5.51 16.95 -12.14
C LEU A 201 5.21 15.55 -11.56
N PHE A 202 6.11 15.01 -10.75
CA PHE A 202 5.88 13.73 -10.08
C PHE A 202 4.68 13.77 -9.13
N ALA A 203 4.47 14.86 -8.39
CA ALA A 203 3.31 15.04 -7.54
C ALA A 203 1.99 15.11 -8.35
N CYS A 204 2.00 15.79 -9.49
CA CYS A 204 0.86 15.82 -10.41
C CYS A 204 0.60 14.46 -11.07
N GLY A 205 1.65 13.71 -11.39
CA GLY A 205 1.53 12.33 -11.92
C GLY A 205 0.99 11.35 -10.89
N PHE A 206 1.39 11.49 -9.61
CA PHE A 206 0.88 10.69 -8.51
C PHE A 206 -0.65 10.69 -8.43
N MET A 207 -1.28 11.86 -8.48
CA MET A 207 -2.70 12.01 -8.19
C MET A 207 -3.63 11.19 -9.11
N PRO A 208 -3.54 11.29 -10.46
CA PRO A 208 -4.38 10.49 -11.33
C PRO A 208 -4.03 9.00 -11.28
N MET A 209 -2.75 8.64 -11.14
CA MET A 209 -2.33 7.24 -11.06
C MET A 209 -2.85 6.57 -9.79
N PHE A 210 -2.71 7.25 -8.64
CA PHE A 210 -3.32 6.80 -7.40
C PHE A 210 -4.85 6.75 -7.50
N GLY A 211 -5.47 7.69 -8.21
CA GLY A 211 -6.91 7.69 -8.49
C GLY A 211 -7.36 6.44 -9.24
N ILE A 212 -6.66 6.05 -10.31
CA ILE A 212 -6.93 4.80 -11.04
C ILE A 212 -6.76 3.59 -10.10
N GLY A 213 -5.66 3.54 -9.36
CA GLY A 213 -5.41 2.48 -8.38
C GLY A 213 -6.55 2.36 -7.36
N GLY A 214 -6.98 3.48 -6.75
CA GLY A 214 -8.07 3.50 -5.78
C GLY A 214 -9.41 3.04 -6.37
N LEU A 215 -9.79 3.55 -7.53
CA LEU A 215 -11.03 3.17 -8.21
C LEU A 215 -11.08 1.68 -8.58
N THR A 216 -9.95 1.11 -9.01
CA THR A 216 -9.85 -0.32 -9.37
C THR A 216 -9.84 -1.24 -8.14
N GLY A 217 -9.64 -0.71 -6.93
CA GLY A 217 -9.78 -1.44 -5.68
C GLY A 217 -11.23 -1.62 -5.22
N ILE A 218 -12.15 -0.75 -5.68
CA ILE A 218 -13.56 -0.84 -5.27
C ILE A 218 -14.20 -2.18 -5.67
N PRO A 219 -14.05 -2.69 -6.91
CA PRO A 219 -14.56 -4.02 -7.27
C PRO A 219 -14.01 -5.12 -6.38
N LEU A 220 -12.72 -5.08 -6.01
CA LEU A 220 -12.08 -6.07 -5.14
C LEU A 220 -12.59 -6.05 -3.70
N ALA A 221 -13.21 -4.95 -3.26
CA ALA A 221 -13.84 -4.87 -1.94
C ALA A 221 -15.09 -5.76 -1.82
N PHE A 222 -15.74 -6.09 -2.94
CA PHE A 222 -16.97 -6.86 -2.97
C PHE A 222 -16.66 -8.35 -3.20
N ALA A 223 -16.95 -9.18 -2.18
CA ALA A 223 -16.67 -10.60 -2.22
C ALA A 223 -17.22 -11.33 -3.48
N PRO A 224 -18.45 -11.05 -3.98
CA PRO A 224 -18.94 -11.68 -5.19
C PRO A 224 -18.14 -11.33 -6.45
N VAL A 225 -17.53 -10.14 -6.50
CA VAL A 225 -16.69 -9.69 -7.62
C VAL A 225 -15.28 -10.25 -7.46
N ASP A 226 -14.74 -10.20 -6.23
CA ASP A 226 -13.40 -10.73 -5.92
C ASP A 226 -13.31 -12.24 -6.16
N LEU A 227 -14.44 -12.95 -6.13
CA LEU A 227 -14.50 -14.37 -6.48
C LEU A 227 -13.90 -14.68 -7.87
N TYR A 228 -14.04 -13.73 -8.80
CA TYR A 228 -13.53 -13.86 -10.18
C TYR A 228 -12.19 -13.16 -10.38
N LEU A 229 -11.86 -12.16 -9.56
CA LEU A 229 -10.67 -11.34 -9.72
C LEU A 229 -9.53 -11.72 -8.76
N HIS A 230 -9.83 -12.49 -7.71
CA HIS A 230 -8.85 -12.93 -6.72
C HIS A 230 -7.70 -13.70 -7.35
N ASP A 231 -6.48 -13.37 -6.95
CA ASP A 231 -5.24 -13.97 -7.48
C ASP A 231 -5.09 -13.89 -9.01
N THR A 232 -5.72 -12.92 -9.67
CA THR A 232 -5.53 -12.63 -11.09
C THR A 232 -4.60 -11.44 -11.31
N TYR A 233 -4.23 -11.18 -12.60
CA TYR A 233 -3.48 -10.00 -13.00
C TYR A 233 -4.20 -8.68 -12.76
N TYR A 234 -5.53 -8.70 -12.58
CA TYR A 234 -6.29 -7.52 -12.16
C TYR A 234 -5.81 -6.99 -10.78
N VAL A 235 -5.58 -7.89 -9.83
CA VAL A 235 -5.06 -7.52 -8.50
C VAL A 235 -3.65 -6.95 -8.62
N ILE A 236 -2.81 -7.54 -9.51
CA ILE A 236 -1.45 -7.02 -9.76
C ILE A 236 -1.52 -5.60 -10.30
N ALA A 237 -2.35 -5.35 -11.31
CA ALA A 237 -2.53 -4.02 -11.87
C ALA A 237 -2.98 -3.02 -10.79
N HIS A 238 -4.01 -3.39 -10.00
CA HIS A 238 -4.56 -2.56 -8.94
C HIS A 238 -3.47 -2.06 -7.98
N PHE A 239 -2.75 -2.97 -7.32
CA PHE A 239 -1.78 -2.54 -6.32
C PHE A 239 -0.55 -1.87 -6.92
N HIS A 240 -0.17 -2.19 -8.17
CA HIS A 240 0.92 -1.48 -8.83
C HIS A 240 0.57 -0.04 -9.16
N TYR A 241 -0.67 0.29 -9.55
CA TYR A 241 -1.10 1.68 -9.69
C TYR A 241 -1.06 2.46 -8.37
N ILE A 242 -1.25 1.78 -7.23
CA ILE A 242 -1.09 2.39 -5.90
C ILE A 242 0.41 2.59 -5.57
N VAL A 243 1.24 1.53 -5.73
CA VAL A 243 2.62 1.50 -5.20
C VAL A 243 3.61 2.10 -6.20
N ALA A 244 3.59 1.71 -7.48
CA ALA A 244 4.61 2.12 -8.43
C ALA A 244 4.50 3.63 -8.76
N PRO A 245 3.47 4.15 -9.43
CA PRO A 245 3.35 5.59 -9.63
C PRO A 245 2.93 6.32 -8.35
N GLY A 246 2.36 5.66 -7.37
CA GLY A 246 2.07 6.25 -6.07
C GLY A 246 3.35 6.46 -5.26
N THR A 247 3.86 5.44 -4.62
CA THR A 247 5.00 5.58 -3.70
C THR A 247 6.28 5.98 -4.42
N ILE A 248 6.61 5.38 -5.58
CA ILE A 248 7.87 5.67 -6.27
C ILE A 248 7.88 7.10 -6.83
N PHE A 249 6.78 7.59 -7.40
CA PHE A 249 6.71 8.98 -7.85
C PHE A 249 6.88 9.96 -6.68
N ALA A 250 6.27 9.68 -5.53
CA ALA A 250 6.47 10.49 -4.34
C ALA A 250 7.93 10.48 -3.86
N LEU A 251 8.62 9.34 -3.92
CA LEU A 251 10.04 9.25 -3.56
C LEU A 251 10.93 10.04 -4.51
N PHE A 252 10.69 9.97 -5.83
CA PHE A 252 11.38 10.83 -6.79
C PHE A 252 11.09 12.31 -6.52
N ALA A 253 9.83 12.66 -6.31
CA ALA A 253 9.44 14.03 -5.96
C ALA A 253 10.17 14.51 -4.70
N ALA A 254 10.21 13.69 -3.62
CA ALA A 254 10.90 13.97 -2.37
C ALA A 254 12.40 14.18 -2.58
N THR A 255 13.03 13.30 -3.36
CA THR A 255 14.45 13.39 -3.67
C THR A 255 14.79 14.75 -4.29
N TYR A 256 14.13 15.14 -5.37
CA TYR A 256 14.36 16.44 -6.01
C TYR A 256 13.98 17.63 -5.10
N TYR A 257 12.95 17.47 -4.27
CA TYR A 257 12.43 18.54 -3.41
C TYR A 257 13.35 18.84 -2.22
N TRP A 258 13.85 17.81 -1.55
CA TRP A 258 14.70 17.97 -0.36
C TRP A 258 16.20 17.89 -0.63
N PHE A 259 16.64 17.45 -1.81
CA PHE A 259 18.06 17.38 -2.16
C PHE A 259 18.81 18.70 -1.96
N PRO A 260 18.27 19.88 -2.38
CA PRO A 260 18.93 21.15 -2.12
C PRO A 260 19.09 21.46 -0.64
N LYS A 261 18.11 21.10 0.18
CA LYS A 261 18.16 21.31 1.63
C LYS A 261 19.19 20.40 2.31
N ALA A 262 19.34 19.18 1.82
CA ALA A 262 20.27 18.20 2.38
C ALA A 262 21.72 18.43 1.96
N THR A 263 21.95 18.90 0.73
CA THR A 263 23.30 18.96 0.12
C THR A 263 23.79 20.36 -0.20
N GLY A 264 22.91 21.38 -0.17
CA GLY A 264 23.20 22.74 -0.63
C GLY A 264 23.34 22.87 -2.16
N ARG A 265 22.99 21.83 -2.93
CA ARG A 265 23.16 21.80 -4.40
C ARG A 265 21.81 21.55 -5.08
N MET A 266 21.62 22.14 -6.26
CA MET A 266 20.45 21.89 -7.10
C MET A 266 20.71 20.73 -8.06
N MET A 267 19.71 19.84 -8.24
CA MET A 267 19.72 18.85 -9.31
C MET A 267 19.30 19.51 -10.64
N ASN A 268 19.74 18.91 -11.74
CA ASN A 268 19.42 19.44 -13.08
C ASN A 268 17.95 19.17 -13.43
N GLU A 269 17.20 20.24 -13.70
CA GLU A 269 15.76 20.17 -14.01
C GLU A 269 15.46 19.43 -15.33
N PHE A 270 16.31 19.62 -16.36
CA PHE A 270 16.11 18.95 -17.65
C PHE A 270 16.21 17.43 -17.51
N TRP A 271 17.34 16.98 -16.95
CA TRP A 271 17.54 15.54 -16.73
C TRP A 271 16.56 14.95 -15.71
N GLY A 272 16.03 15.74 -14.81
CA GLY A 272 14.98 15.32 -13.88
C GLY A 272 13.61 15.12 -14.55
N LYS A 273 13.31 15.85 -15.62
CA LYS A 273 12.06 15.70 -16.38
C LYS A 273 12.06 14.48 -17.29
N VAL A 274 13.21 14.03 -17.76
CA VAL A 274 13.33 12.86 -18.63
C VAL A 274 12.72 11.60 -17.99
N PRO A 275 13.12 11.17 -16.77
CA PRO A 275 12.50 10.02 -16.13
C PRO A 275 10.99 10.19 -15.87
N PHE A 276 10.52 11.39 -15.56
CA PHE A 276 9.07 11.60 -15.41
C PHE A 276 8.31 11.31 -16.70
N TRP A 277 8.72 11.97 -17.80
CA TRP A 277 8.02 11.84 -19.08
C TRP A 277 8.17 10.47 -19.74
N SER A 278 9.23 9.73 -19.43
CA SER A 278 9.37 8.34 -19.88
C SER A 278 8.58 7.37 -18.99
N THR A 279 8.67 7.51 -17.67
CA THR A 279 8.08 6.54 -16.73
C THR A 279 6.55 6.63 -16.70
N LEU A 280 5.96 7.83 -16.75
CA LEU A 280 4.52 8.00 -16.70
C LEU A 280 3.76 7.22 -17.80
N PRO A 281 4.09 7.32 -19.11
CA PRO A 281 3.44 6.51 -20.12
C PRO A 281 3.82 5.03 -20.03
N LEU A 282 5.08 4.69 -19.73
CA LEU A 282 5.54 3.30 -19.69
C LEU A 282 4.86 2.49 -18.57
N ILE A 283 4.61 3.10 -17.41
CA ILE A 283 3.84 2.46 -16.33
C ILE A 283 2.43 2.08 -16.82
N ASN A 284 1.78 2.97 -17.60
CA ASN A 284 0.47 2.66 -18.14
C ASN A 284 0.52 1.56 -19.22
N VAL A 285 1.56 1.54 -20.06
CA VAL A 285 1.78 0.47 -21.04
C VAL A 285 1.97 -0.89 -20.36
N ILE A 286 2.61 -0.92 -19.19
CA ILE A 286 2.86 -2.16 -18.45
C ILE A 286 1.59 -2.61 -17.69
N PHE A 287 1.01 -1.73 -16.88
CA PHE A 287 0.00 -2.15 -15.89
C PHE A 287 -1.45 -2.03 -16.37
N LEU A 288 -1.76 -1.15 -17.35
CA LEU A 288 -3.12 -1.03 -17.83
C LEU A 288 -3.62 -2.30 -18.55
N PRO A 289 -2.82 -2.97 -19.41
CA PRO A 289 -3.23 -4.23 -20.02
C PRO A 289 -3.47 -5.35 -19.01
N MET A 290 -2.81 -5.33 -17.86
CA MET A 290 -2.99 -6.36 -16.83
C MET A 290 -4.40 -6.37 -16.24
N PHE A 291 -5.15 -5.26 -16.29
CA PHE A 291 -6.56 -5.27 -15.92
C PHE A 291 -7.38 -6.14 -16.88
N LEU A 292 -7.14 -6.02 -18.18
CA LEU A 292 -7.81 -6.82 -19.19
C LEU A 292 -7.43 -8.30 -19.06
N GLN A 293 -6.14 -8.60 -18.91
CA GLN A 293 -5.64 -9.95 -18.67
C GLN A 293 -6.28 -10.59 -17.43
N GLY A 294 -6.38 -9.84 -16.31
CA GLY A 294 -7.01 -10.33 -15.10
C GLY A 294 -8.52 -10.55 -15.24
N MET A 295 -9.22 -9.67 -15.95
CA MET A 295 -10.65 -9.84 -16.26
C MET A 295 -10.91 -11.03 -17.19
N SER A 296 -9.94 -11.39 -18.05
CA SER A 296 -9.96 -12.58 -18.88
C SER A 296 -9.57 -13.87 -18.12
N GLY A 297 -9.27 -13.76 -16.81
CA GLY A 297 -8.99 -14.92 -15.97
C GLY A 297 -7.51 -15.29 -15.82
N MET A 298 -6.58 -14.47 -16.32
CA MET A 298 -5.15 -14.75 -16.14
C MET A 298 -4.75 -14.69 -14.67
N HIS A 299 -4.33 -15.82 -14.14
CA HIS A 299 -3.89 -15.93 -12.75
C HIS A 299 -2.49 -15.34 -12.54
N ARG A 300 -2.22 -14.82 -11.34
CA ARG A 300 -0.88 -14.40 -10.90
C ARG A 300 -0.05 -15.61 -10.45
N ARG A 301 1.27 -15.41 -10.33
CA ARG A 301 2.23 -16.41 -9.81
C ARG A 301 2.48 -17.62 -10.73
N TRP A 302 2.35 -17.43 -12.03
CA TRP A 302 2.77 -18.42 -13.01
C TRP A 302 4.30 -18.47 -13.09
N TYR A 303 4.85 -19.69 -13.08
CA TYR A 303 6.29 -19.90 -13.20
C TYR A 303 6.78 -19.94 -14.66
N ASP A 304 5.89 -20.24 -15.59
CA ASP A 304 6.15 -20.44 -17.02
C ASP A 304 5.74 -19.24 -17.89
N GLY A 305 5.41 -18.10 -17.26
CA GLY A 305 4.93 -16.92 -17.96
C GLY A 305 3.52 -17.06 -18.54
N GLY A 306 2.78 -18.09 -18.15
CA GLY A 306 1.40 -18.30 -18.58
C GLY A 306 1.26 -18.95 -19.96
N HIS A 307 2.27 -19.68 -20.44
CA HIS A 307 2.24 -20.36 -21.74
C HIS A 307 0.98 -21.21 -21.97
N GLY A 308 0.50 -21.92 -20.95
CA GLY A 308 -0.73 -22.70 -21.05
C GLY A 308 -1.98 -21.83 -21.18
N TRP A 309 -1.95 -20.59 -20.69
CA TRP A 309 -3.07 -19.67 -20.73
C TRP A 309 -3.14 -18.89 -22.07
N GLU A 310 -1.99 -18.58 -22.68
CA GLU A 310 -1.94 -17.91 -24.00
C GLU A 310 -2.65 -18.72 -25.09
N GLN A 311 -2.60 -20.03 -25.01
CA GLN A 311 -3.32 -20.90 -25.94
C GLN A 311 -4.84 -20.80 -25.78
N ASP A 312 -5.34 -20.64 -24.56
CA ASP A 312 -6.78 -20.54 -24.27
C ASP A 312 -7.35 -19.17 -24.65
N VAL A 313 -6.59 -18.09 -24.51
CA VAL A 313 -7.02 -16.73 -24.89
C VAL A 313 -6.96 -16.48 -26.38
N ALA A 314 -6.01 -17.11 -27.08
CA ALA A 314 -5.95 -17.03 -28.55
C ALA A 314 -7.12 -17.77 -29.22
N THR A 315 -7.83 -18.62 -28.47
CA THR A 315 -8.99 -19.40 -28.94
C THR A 315 -10.33 -18.83 -28.48
N GLN A 316 -10.36 -17.81 -27.64
CA GLN A 316 -11.54 -17.03 -27.22
C GLN A 316 -11.61 -15.67 -27.91
#